data_ffc659a95a9979940d9595a9a56ee269
#
_entry.id   ffc659a95a9979940d9595a9a56ee269
#
_cell.length_a   1.000
_cell.length_b   1.000
_cell.length_c   1.000
_cell.angle_alpha   90.00
_cell.angle_beta   90.00
_cell.angle_gamma   90.00
#
_symmetry.space_group_name_H-M   'P 1'
#
loop_
_entity.id
_entity.type
_entity.pdbx_description
1 polymer ?
#
loop_
_entity_poly.entity_id
_entity_poly.type
_entity_poly.pdbx_seq_one_letter_code
_entity_poly.pdbx_strand_id
1 'polypeptide(L)'
;LNDAVVDAGGRTHGRGGRGGSGGGSGSSGRKTGGQTAGLRVGLDGNWELTNPVEATANPDSSKWVFNLANGGRAKGWAYLSYTYEGKTKSEWYHFAEDGIMDSGWFLDGSTWYYLSMNHNGFYGEMVKGWHHDGQDGRWYYLDPSSGAMHTNWSKIGGEYYFLNPTAPAQTWFFDNATGRWNFGDINSRPYGSMYQNETTPDGYHVNESGVWR
;
A
#
# COMPACT_ATOMS: atom_id res chain seq x y z
N LEU A 1 -0.17 9.56 -14.53
CA LEU A 1 0.23 8.64 -13.91
C LEU A 1 0.60 8.75 -12.50
N ASN A 2 -0.01 9.13 -11.62
CA ASN A 2 0.19 9.18 -10.31
C ASN A 2 -0.81 8.68 -9.50
N ASP A 3 -1.06 7.58 -9.97
CA ASP A 3 -2.08 6.81 -9.48
C ASP A 3 -1.71 6.04 -8.28
N ALA A 4 -0.68 6.47 -7.67
CA ALA A 4 -0.41 6.10 -6.30
C ALA A 4 -1.58 6.43 -5.36
N VAL A 5 -2.57 7.06 -5.90
CA VAL A 5 -3.77 7.42 -5.16
C VAL A 5 -4.94 6.53 -5.50
N VAL A 6 -4.81 5.72 -6.51
CA VAL A 6 -5.85 4.79 -6.89
C VAL A 6 -5.34 3.41 -6.57
N ASP A 7 -5.98 2.73 -5.66
CA ASP A 7 -5.74 1.31 -5.54
C ASP A 7 -6.25 0.58 -6.78
N ALA A 8 -5.76 -0.59 -7.02
CA ALA A 8 -6.15 -1.39 -8.17
C ALA A 8 -7.62 -1.81 -8.18
N GLY A 9 -8.34 -1.53 -7.13
CA GLY A 9 -9.80 -1.67 -7.05
C GLY A 9 -10.55 -0.42 -7.52
N GLY A 10 -9.86 0.60 -8.03
CA GLY A 10 -10.49 1.85 -8.46
C GLY A 10 -11.01 2.71 -7.32
N ARG A 11 -10.56 2.46 -6.10
CA ARG A 11 -10.91 3.27 -4.95
C ARG A 11 -9.92 4.39 -4.79
N THR A 12 -10.40 5.59 -4.69
CA THR A 12 -9.59 6.72 -4.27
C THR A 12 -9.51 6.74 -2.75
N HIS A 13 -8.38 6.33 -2.20
CA HIS A 13 -8.10 6.47 -0.78
C HIS A 13 -7.47 7.81 -0.46
N GLY A 14 -8.13 8.83 -0.85
CA GLY A 14 -7.73 10.18 -0.56
C GLY A 14 -8.87 10.97 0.06
N ARG A 15 -9.33 10.58 1.23
CA ARG A 15 -10.07 11.52 2.07
C ARG A 15 -9.13 12.09 3.10
N GLY A 16 -8.64 13.27 2.78
CA GLY A 16 -7.98 14.11 3.72
C GLY A 16 -8.75 14.27 5.01
N GLY A 17 -8.24 13.71 6.06
CA GLY A 17 -8.53 14.14 7.40
C GLY A 17 -8.00 15.56 7.55
N ARG A 18 -8.82 16.46 8.06
CA ARG A 18 -8.47 17.85 8.34
C ARG A 18 -7.24 17.94 9.24
N GLY A 19 -6.39 18.91 8.92
CA GLY A 19 -5.12 19.15 9.55
C GLY A 19 -5.17 19.31 11.06
N GLY A 20 -4.12 18.84 11.67
CA GLY A 20 -3.66 19.17 13.00
C GLY A 20 -2.15 19.21 12.94
N SER A 21 -1.61 20.42 13.05
CA SER A 21 -0.18 20.65 13.16
C SER A 21 0.33 20.11 14.50
N GLY A 22 1.37 19.29 14.46
CA GLY A 22 2.08 18.87 15.66
C GLY A 22 3.35 18.13 15.27
N GLY A 23 4.49 18.78 15.38
CA GLY A 23 5.79 18.17 15.23
C GLY A 23 6.05 17.17 16.35
N GLY A 24 6.67 16.05 16.01
CA GLY A 24 7.08 15.04 16.99
C GLY A 24 7.94 13.98 16.34
N SER A 25 9.15 13.91 16.80
CA SER A 25 10.23 12.96 16.58
C SER A 25 9.79 11.51 16.44
N GLY A 26 10.55 10.79 15.63
CA GLY A 26 10.44 9.37 15.30
C GLY A 26 9.83 8.46 16.35
N SER A 27 8.70 7.93 16.02
CA SER A 27 8.08 6.82 16.70
C SER A 27 7.71 5.81 15.62
N SER A 28 8.13 4.57 15.83
CA SER A 28 7.66 3.40 15.10
C SER A 28 6.14 3.51 14.91
N GLY A 29 5.69 3.63 13.67
CA GLY A 29 4.32 3.94 13.34
C GLY A 29 3.33 2.99 13.98
N ARG A 30 2.69 3.48 15.02
CA ARG A 30 1.52 2.81 15.61
C ARG A 30 0.39 3.01 14.62
N LYS A 31 -0.03 1.92 13.97
CA LYS A 31 -1.21 1.93 13.12
C LYS A 31 -2.40 2.36 13.96
N THR A 32 -2.93 3.54 13.68
CA THR A 32 -3.99 4.15 14.48
C THR A 32 -5.36 3.83 13.89
N GLY A 33 -6.27 3.36 14.72
CA GLY A 33 -7.70 3.31 14.39
C GLY A 33 -8.27 1.96 13.94
N GLY A 34 -7.75 0.85 14.44
CA GLY A 34 -8.29 -0.47 14.14
C GLY A 34 -8.10 -1.46 15.28
N GLN A 35 -8.60 -2.67 15.11
CA GLN A 35 -8.37 -3.76 16.04
C GLN A 35 -6.93 -4.25 15.90
N THR A 36 -6.06 -3.76 16.78
CA THR A 36 -4.64 -4.12 16.81
C THR A 36 -4.35 -5.45 17.51
N ALA A 37 -5.33 -6.03 18.18
CA ALA A 37 -5.20 -7.36 18.78
C ALA A 37 -5.19 -8.42 17.70
N GLY A 38 -4.30 -9.41 17.81
CA GLY A 38 -4.25 -10.51 16.86
C GLY A 38 -5.56 -11.30 16.85
N LEU A 39 -6.31 -11.16 15.76
CA LEU A 39 -7.55 -11.89 15.54
C LEU A 39 -7.24 -13.22 14.86
N ARG A 40 -7.81 -14.31 15.35
CA ARG A 40 -7.64 -15.64 14.80
C ARG A 40 -8.78 -15.97 13.83
N VAL A 41 -8.43 -16.21 12.59
CA VAL A 41 -9.40 -16.63 11.57
C VAL A 41 -10.01 -17.97 11.97
N GLY A 42 -11.33 -18.08 11.92
CA GLY A 42 -12.09 -19.24 12.33
C GLY A 42 -12.52 -19.25 13.80
N LEU A 43 -11.94 -18.37 14.63
CA LEU A 43 -12.28 -18.29 16.06
C LEU A 43 -12.80 -16.90 16.45
N ASP A 44 -12.07 -15.86 16.10
CA ASP A 44 -12.41 -14.47 16.44
C ASP A 44 -13.21 -13.79 15.29
N GLY A 45 -13.31 -14.45 14.14
CA GLY A 45 -14.09 -14.04 12.98
C GLY A 45 -13.80 -14.87 11.73
N ASN A 46 -14.53 -14.57 10.66
CA ASN A 46 -14.41 -15.28 9.38
C ASN A 46 -14.45 -14.32 8.20
N TRP A 47 -13.75 -14.72 7.14
CA TRP A 47 -13.80 -14.04 5.85
C TRP A 47 -15.11 -14.30 5.11
N GLU A 48 -15.60 -13.28 4.41
CA GLU A 48 -16.73 -13.35 3.50
C GLU A 48 -16.42 -12.53 2.23
N LEU A 49 -16.65 -13.13 1.07
CA LEU A 49 -16.65 -12.44 -0.22
C LEU A 49 -18.08 -11.97 -0.51
N THR A 50 -18.30 -10.65 -0.45
CA THR A 50 -19.66 -10.07 -0.54
C THR A 50 -20.18 -9.93 -1.97
N ASN A 51 -19.30 -10.05 -2.98
CA ASN A 51 -19.66 -9.90 -4.39
C ASN A 51 -19.09 -11.04 -5.27
N PRO A 52 -19.45 -12.30 -5.05
CA PRO A 52 -18.80 -13.44 -5.71
C PRO A 52 -19.01 -13.46 -7.24
N VAL A 53 -20.08 -12.89 -7.75
CA VAL A 53 -20.36 -12.86 -9.20
C VAL A 53 -19.39 -11.94 -9.91
N GLU A 54 -19.25 -10.70 -9.44
CA GLU A 54 -18.33 -9.71 -10.01
C GLU A 54 -16.88 -10.15 -9.81
N ALA A 55 -16.55 -10.71 -8.66
CA ALA A 55 -15.21 -11.21 -8.34
C ALA A 55 -14.80 -12.40 -9.24
N THR A 56 -15.75 -13.20 -9.69
CA THR A 56 -15.48 -14.28 -10.66
C THR A 56 -15.15 -13.72 -12.04
N ALA A 57 -15.82 -12.64 -12.44
CA ALA A 57 -15.56 -11.98 -13.73
C ALA A 57 -14.27 -11.15 -13.71
N ASN A 58 -13.99 -10.50 -12.58
CA ASN A 58 -12.76 -9.72 -12.35
C ASN A 58 -12.33 -9.89 -10.90
N PRO A 59 -11.31 -10.71 -10.62
CA PRO A 59 -10.81 -10.94 -9.26
C PRO A 59 -10.41 -9.66 -8.51
N ASP A 60 -9.87 -8.66 -9.22
CA ASP A 60 -9.47 -7.39 -8.61
C ASP A 60 -10.66 -6.54 -8.13
N SER A 61 -11.89 -6.88 -8.52
CA SER A 61 -13.10 -6.27 -8.00
C SER A 61 -13.62 -6.92 -6.70
N SER A 62 -12.92 -7.91 -6.16
CA SER A 62 -13.32 -8.64 -4.96
C SER A 62 -13.53 -7.74 -3.75
N LYS A 63 -14.70 -7.88 -3.11
CA LYS A 63 -15.06 -7.14 -1.89
C LYS A 63 -15.09 -8.10 -0.72
N TRP A 64 -13.92 -8.29 -0.10
CA TRP A 64 -13.79 -9.11 1.09
C TRP A 64 -14.11 -8.30 2.35
N VAL A 65 -14.75 -8.93 3.30
CA VAL A 65 -14.98 -8.43 4.65
C VAL A 65 -14.53 -9.47 5.66
N PHE A 66 -14.19 -9.04 6.87
CA PHE A 66 -13.92 -9.92 7.99
C PHE A 66 -15.00 -9.72 9.04
N ASN A 67 -15.92 -10.68 9.13
CA ASN A 67 -17.02 -10.67 10.09
C ASN A 67 -16.50 -11.13 11.46
N LEU A 68 -16.68 -10.30 12.47
CA LEU A 68 -16.24 -10.58 13.83
C LEU A 68 -17.19 -11.53 14.54
N ALA A 69 -16.68 -12.46 15.32
CA ALA A 69 -17.47 -13.43 16.08
C ALA A 69 -18.42 -12.77 17.11
N ASN A 70 -18.05 -11.57 17.59
CA ASN A 70 -18.88 -10.78 18.52
C ASN A 70 -19.87 -9.84 17.81
N GLY A 71 -19.97 -9.93 16.51
CA GLY A 71 -20.85 -9.12 15.65
C GLY A 71 -20.13 -7.93 15.00
N GLY A 72 -20.66 -7.52 13.84
CA GLY A 72 -20.09 -6.46 13.03
C GLY A 72 -18.93 -6.92 12.14
N ARG A 73 -18.23 -5.94 11.53
CA ARG A 73 -17.11 -6.15 10.63
C ARG A 73 -15.84 -5.48 11.15
N ALA A 74 -14.70 -6.06 10.82
CA ALA A 74 -13.42 -5.39 11.05
C ALA A 74 -13.35 -4.07 10.29
N LYS A 75 -12.71 -3.06 10.89
CA LYS A 75 -12.47 -1.73 10.32
C LYS A 75 -11.07 -1.24 10.69
N GLY A 76 -10.48 -0.44 9.81
CA GLY A 76 -9.11 0.02 9.99
C GLY A 76 -8.10 -1.13 9.93
N TRP A 77 -6.96 -0.96 10.56
CA TRP A 77 -5.93 -1.99 10.61
C TRP A 77 -6.31 -3.16 11.50
N ALA A 78 -6.15 -4.38 10.97
CA ALA A 78 -6.37 -5.62 11.70
C ALA A 78 -5.20 -6.59 11.47
N TYR A 79 -4.71 -7.19 12.56
CA TYR A 79 -3.67 -8.21 12.53
C TYR A 79 -4.33 -9.58 12.63
N LEU A 80 -4.35 -10.32 11.52
CA LEU A 80 -5.05 -11.60 11.42
C LEU A 80 -4.08 -12.76 11.43
N SER A 81 -4.37 -13.76 12.26
CA SER A 81 -3.63 -15.02 12.32
C SER A 81 -4.43 -16.16 11.72
N TYR A 82 -3.82 -16.95 10.86
CA TYR A 82 -4.43 -18.07 10.17
C TYR A 82 -3.42 -19.19 9.96
N THR A 83 -3.92 -20.39 9.61
CA THR A 83 -3.05 -21.54 9.30
C THR A 83 -2.82 -21.60 7.78
N TYR A 84 -1.58 -21.63 7.37
CA TYR A 84 -1.16 -21.84 6.00
C TYR A 84 -0.09 -22.92 5.96
N GLU A 85 -0.28 -23.97 5.16
CA GLU A 85 0.61 -25.13 5.06
C GLU A 85 0.99 -25.73 6.44
N GLY A 86 0.01 -25.82 7.35
CA GLY A 86 0.19 -26.36 8.69
C GLY A 86 0.96 -25.47 9.67
N LYS A 87 1.27 -24.23 9.28
CA LYS A 87 1.96 -23.25 10.12
C LYS A 87 1.06 -22.05 10.40
N THR A 88 1.18 -21.47 11.59
CA THR A 88 0.52 -20.20 11.89
C THR A 88 1.26 -19.08 11.18
N LYS A 89 0.53 -18.34 10.36
CA LYS A 89 0.95 -17.09 9.73
C LYS A 89 0.10 -15.96 10.28
N SER A 90 0.68 -14.77 10.38
CA SER A 90 -0.04 -13.58 10.84
C SER A 90 0.39 -12.39 10.01
N GLU A 91 -0.58 -11.64 9.50
CA GLU A 91 -0.33 -10.45 8.70
C GLU A 91 -1.33 -9.34 8.97
N TRP A 92 -0.94 -8.12 8.58
CA TRP A 92 -1.77 -6.94 8.65
C TRP A 92 -2.64 -6.81 7.41
N TYR A 93 -3.89 -6.43 7.65
CA TYR A 93 -4.89 -6.06 6.64
C TYR A 93 -5.47 -4.71 7.02
N HIS A 94 -6.00 -4.00 6.05
CA HIS A 94 -6.77 -2.79 6.30
C HIS A 94 -8.18 -2.92 5.75
N PHE A 95 -9.15 -2.38 6.49
CA PHE A 95 -10.57 -2.39 6.14
C PHE A 95 -11.10 -0.95 6.16
N ALA A 96 -11.83 -0.57 5.13
CA ALA A 96 -12.49 0.72 5.05
C ALA A 96 -13.61 0.85 6.10
N GLU A 97 -14.19 2.03 6.23
CA GLU A 97 -15.27 2.30 7.20
C GLU A 97 -16.54 1.48 6.95
N ASP A 98 -16.77 1.03 5.71
CA ASP A 98 -17.84 0.10 5.35
C ASP A 98 -17.52 -1.37 5.64
N GLY A 99 -16.31 -1.64 6.13
CA GLY A 99 -15.79 -2.96 6.45
C GLY A 99 -15.23 -3.73 5.24
N ILE A 100 -15.14 -3.11 4.06
CA ILE A 100 -14.53 -3.76 2.90
C ILE A 100 -13.01 -3.67 3.01
N MET A 101 -12.33 -4.79 2.77
CA MET A 101 -10.87 -4.89 2.79
C MET A 101 -10.26 -4.06 1.66
N ASP A 102 -9.25 -3.28 1.99
CA ASP A 102 -8.45 -2.53 1.03
C ASP A 102 -7.38 -3.41 0.37
N SER A 103 -6.97 -3.03 -0.85
CA SER A 103 -5.92 -3.69 -1.63
C SER A 103 -5.18 -2.67 -2.50
N GLY A 104 -3.97 -2.99 -2.95
CA GLY A 104 -3.13 -2.08 -3.71
C GLY A 104 -2.47 -1.01 -2.83
N TRP A 105 -2.12 0.12 -3.42
CA TRP A 105 -1.53 1.24 -2.68
C TRP A 105 -2.53 1.87 -1.72
N PHE A 106 -2.13 2.03 -0.47
CA PHE A 106 -2.96 2.56 0.60
C PHE A 106 -2.22 3.66 1.37
N LEU A 107 -2.89 4.82 1.53
CA LEU A 107 -2.36 5.96 2.27
C LEU A 107 -3.06 6.05 3.64
N ASP A 108 -2.29 5.87 4.71
CA ASP A 108 -2.73 6.11 6.09
C ASP A 108 -2.03 7.36 6.64
N GLY A 109 -2.78 8.42 6.80
CA GLY A 109 -2.23 9.73 7.17
C GLY A 109 -1.28 10.26 6.10
N SER A 110 0.02 10.18 6.35
CA SER A 110 1.08 10.58 5.42
C SER A 110 1.97 9.40 4.98
N THR A 111 1.62 8.19 5.39
CA THR A 111 2.44 6.99 5.16
C THR A 111 1.77 6.09 4.14
N TRP A 112 2.51 5.71 3.10
CA TRP A 112 2.05 4.77 2.10
C TRP A 112 2.39 3.34 2.50
N TYR A 113 1.45 2.44 2.20
CA TYR A 113 1.55 1.00 2.32
C TYR A 113 1.12 0.35 1.01
N TYR A 114 1.53 -0.89 0.80
CA TYR A 114 1.00 -1.70 -0.29
C TYR A 114 0.33 -2.96 0.27
N LEU A 115 -0.93 -3.16 -0.09
CA LEU A 115 -1.74 -4.30 0.28
C LEU A 115 -1.82 -5.23 -0.92
N SER A 116 -1.45 -6.50 -0.76
CA SER A 116 -1.26 -7.43 -1.86
C SER A 116 -2.46 -7.53 -2.80
N MET A 117 -2.19 -7.41 -4.09
CA MET A 117 -3.16 -7.67 -5.17
C MET A 117 -3.10 -9.13 -5.66
N ASN A 118 -2.32 -9.98 -5.01
CA ASN A 118 -2.10 -11.34 -5.46
C ASN A 118 -3.19 -12.27 -4.96
N HIS A 119 -3.96 -12.84 -5.90
CA HIS A 119 -5.10 -13.73 -5.62
C HIS A 119 -4.70 -15.20 -5.30
N ASN A 120 -3.44 -15.47 -5.02
CA ASN A 120 -2.94 -16.79 -4.64
C ASN A 120 -3.13 -17.16 -3.16
N GLY A 121 -4.06 -16.53 -2.47
CA GLY A 121 -4.32 -16.72 -1.04
C GLY A 121 -3.78 -15.62 -0.14
N PHE A 122 -3.11 -14.60 -0.71
CA PHE A 122 -2.48 -13.49 0.02
C PHE A 122 -3.06 -12.11 -0.33
N TYR A 123 -4.22 -12.09 -0.98
CA TYR A 123 -4.91 -10.86 -1.36
C TYR A 123 -5.24 -10.01 -0.13
N GLY A 124 -4.85 -8.74 -0.15
CA GLY A 124 -5.04 -7.79 0.95
C GLY A 124 -3.97 -7.82 2.04
N GLU A 125 -3.03 -8.77 2.04
CA GLU A 125 -1.93 -8.78 3.02
C GLU A 125 -0.98 -7.60 2.82
N MET A 126 -0.55 -6.98 3.92
CA MET A 126 0.44 -5.92 3.87
C MET A 126 1.78 -6.44 3.37
N VAL A 127 2.25 -5.89 2.25
CA VAL A 127 3.54 -6.24 1.65
C VAL A 127 4.69 -5.57 2.41
N LYS A 128 5.81 -6.28 2.51
CA LYS A 128 7.05 -5.85 3.16
C LYS A 128 8.24 -6.17 2.29
N GLY A 129 9.31 -5.39 2.41
CA GLY A 129 10.51 -5.56 1.60
C GLY A 129 10.37 -4.94 0.21
N TRP A 130 11.14 -5.45 -0.74
CA TRP A 130 11.09 -4.99 -2.11
C TRP A 130 9.78 -5.35 -2.79
N HIS A 131 9.18 -4.38 -3.45
CA HIS A 131 7.97 -4.53 -4.25
C HIS A 131 8.20 -3.99 -5.65
N HIS A 132 7.94 -4.83 -6.65
CA HIS A 132 7.90 -4.43 -8.05
C HIS A 132 6.44 -4.23 -8.45
N ASP A 133 6.07 -2.98 -8.72
CA ASP A 133 4.70 -2.66 -9.10
C ASP A 133 4.47 -3.04 -10.57
N GLY A 134 3.50 -3.92 -10.80
CA GLY A 134 3.14 -4.37 -12.13
C GLY A 134 2.43 -3.32 -12.99
N GLN A 135 1.94 -2.24 -12.39
CA GLN A 135 1.22 -1.19 -13.12
C GLN A 135 2.19 -0.17 -13.75
N ASP A 136 3.21 0.25 -13.00
CA ASP A 136 4.18 1.24 -13.46
C ASP A 136 5.56 0.66 -13.79
N GLY A 137 5.79 -0.62 -13.46
CA GLY A 137 7.06 -1.31 -13.70
C GLY A 137 8.21 -0.81 -12.83
N ARG A 138 7.94 -0.16 -11.71
CA ARG A 138 8.95 0.42 -10.83
C ARG A 138 9.10 -0.37 -9.53
N TRP A 139 10.26 -0.22 -8.92
CA TRP A 139 10.57 -0.80 -7.63
C TRP A 139 10.31 0.18 -6.49
N TYR A 140 9.79 -0.36 -5.40
CA TYR A 140 9.53 0.31 -4.13
C TYR A 140 10.07 -0.52 -2.98
N TYR A 141 10.30 0.11 -1.84
CA TYR A 141 10.71 -0.61 -0.64
C TYR A 141 9.77 -0.30 0.51
N LEU A 142 9.16 -1.36 1.04
CA LEU A 142 8.25 -1.32 2.18
C LEU A 142 9.03 -1.80 3.41
N ASP A 143 9.04 -1.03 4.48
CA ASP A 143 9.78 -1.36 5.70
C ASP A 143 9.43 -2.76 6.20
N PRO A 144 10.42 -3.63 6.47
CA PRO A 144 10.16 -5.02 6.88
C PRO A 144 9.38 -5.18 8.19
N SER A 145 9.43 -4.18 9.07
CA SER A 145 8.75 -4.22 10.37
C SER A 145 7.37 -3.56 10.32
N SER A 146 7.28 -2.40 9.70
CA SER A 146 6.08 -1.55 9.70
C SER A 146 5.24 -1.64 8.44
N GLY A 147 5.84 -2.05 7.31
CA GLY A 147 5.24 -1.98 5.98
C GLY A 147 5.24 -0.58 5.36
N ALA A 148 5.74 0.44 6.05
CA ALA A 148 5.78 1.80 5.57
C ALA A 148 6.69 1.94 4.34
N MET A 149 6.22 2.61 3.29
CA MET A 149 7.04 2.88 2.11
C MET A 149 8.20 3.80 2.44
N HIS A 150 9.41 3.41 2.04
CA HIS A 150 10.61 4.24 2.16
C HIS A 150 10.67 5.29 1.07
N THR A 151 11.29 6.42 1.42
CA THR A 151 11.64 7.50 0.49
C THR A 151 13.03 8.03 0.81
N ASN A 152 13.64 8.75 -0.16
CA ASN A 152 14.97 9.29 -0.01
C ASN A 152 16.06 8.18 0.04
N TRP A 153 17.28 8.55 0.44
CA TRP A 153 18.35 7.58 0.61
C TRP A 153 18.01 6.56 1.71
N SER A 154 18.07 5.29 1.35
CA SER A 154 17.79 4.18 2.26
C SER A 154 18.88 3.13 2.18
N LYS A 155 19.42 2.71 3.34
CA LYS A 155 20.36 1.60 3.42
C LYS A 155 19.62 0.30 3.60
N ILE A 156 19.67 -0.55 2.57
CA ILE A 156 18.91 -1.81 2.51
C ILE A 156 19.89 -2.94 2.20
N GLY A 157 19.96 -3.94 3.05
CA GLY A 157 20.89 -5.07 2.85
C GLY A 157 22.36 -4.69 2.80
N GLY A 158 22.74 -3.54 3.35
CA GLY A 158 24.10 -3.02 3.32
C GLY A 158 24.38 -2.02 2.20
N GLU A 159 23.56 -1.95 1.17
CA GLU A 159 23.69 -1.06 0.03
C GLU A 159 22.77 0.16 0.16
N TYR A 160 23.11 1.27 -0.55
CA TYR A 160 22.31 2.48 -0.56
C TYR A 160 21.50 2.59 -1.86
N TYR A 161 20.22 2.92 -1.69
CA TYR A 161 19.25 3.14 -2.76
C TYR A 161 18.60 4.51 -2.61
N PHE A 162 18.27 5.13 -3.73
CA PHE A 162 17.52 6.39 -3.72
C PHE A 162 16.08 6.13 -4.17
N LEU A 163 15.14 6.42 -3.26
CA LEU A 163 13.70 6.26 -3.47
C LEU A 163 13.08 7.65 -3.56
N ASN A 164 12.33 7.94 -4.61
CA ASN A 164 11.87 9.28 -4.93
C ASN A 164 11.17 9.97 -3.73
N PRO A 165 11.76 11.01 -3.13
CA PRO A 165 11.16 11.71 -1.99
C PRO A 165 10.17 12.80 -2.39
N THR A 166 9.98 13.02 -3.70
CA THR A 166 9.14 14.10 -4.21
C THR A 166 7.76 13.58 -4.51
N ALA A 167 6.79 13.98 -3.72
CA ALA A 167 5.39 13.73 -4.02
C ALA A 167 5.00 14.51 -5.28
N PRO A 168 4.21 13.92 -6.20
CA PRO A 168 3.73 14.62 -7.38
C PRO A 168 2.88 15.82 -7.00
N ALA A 169 2.98 16.88 -7.79
CA ALA A 169 2.09 18.01 -7.66
C ALA A 169 0.65 17.56 -7.91
N GLN A 170 -0.20 17.73 -6.92
CA GLN A 170 -1.60 17.34 -7.04
C GLN A 170 -2.40 18.41 -7.78
N THR A 171 -2.44 18.29 -9.09
CA THR A 171 -3.17 19.19 -9.97
C THR A 171 -3.95 18.38 -11.00
N TRP A 172 -4.98 18.97 -11.57
CA TRP A 172 -5.70 18.38 -12.67
C TRP A 172 -4.99 18.66 -13.99
N PHE A 173 -4.84 17.64 -14.81
CA PHE A 173 -4.35 17.77 -16.19
C PHE A 173 -5.20 16.94 -17.15
N PHE A 174 -5.26 17.38 -18.42
CA PHE A 174 -5.94 16.65 -19.47
C PHE A 174 -4.95 15.75 -20.21
N ASP A 175 -5.22 14.45 -20.17
CA ASP A 175 -4.42 13.47 -20.89
C ASP A 175 -4.98 13.31 -22.32
N ASN A 176 -4.24 13.78 -23.31
CA ASN A 176 -4.63 13.69 -24.71
C ASN A 176 -4.65 12.24 -25.25
N ALA A 177 -3.93 11.31 -24.66
CA ALA A 177 -3.89 9.92 -25.11
C ALA A 177 -5.17 9.17 -24.72
N THR A 178 -5.74 9.49 -23.56
CA THR A 178 -6.97 8.86 -23.04
C THR A 178 -8.21 9.71 -23.22
N GLY A 179 -8.05 11.00 -23.51
CA GLY A 179 -9.15 11.97 -23.60
C GLY A 179 -9.82 12.26 -22.25
N ARG A 180 -9.09 12.10 -21.15
CA ARG A 180 -9.63 12.22 -19.77
C ARG A 180 -8.86 13.23 -18.95
N TRP A 181 -9.55 13.81 -17.99
CA TRP A 181 -8.93 14.58 -16.92
C TRP A 181 -8.42 13.62 -15.83
N ASN A 182 -7.15 13.77 -15.50
CA ASN A 182 -6.50 13.03 -14.42
C ASN A 182 -6.02 14.01 -13.34
N PHE A 183 -5.89 13.51 -12.12
CA PHE A 183 -5.35 14.28 -11.01
C PHE A 183 -3.91 13.83 -10.72
N GLY A 184 -2.99 14.76 -10.70
CA GLY A 184 -1.58 14.47 -10.50
C GLY A 184 -0.68 15.24 -11.48
N ASP A 185 0.56 14.79 -11.68
CA ASP A 185 1.51 15.34 -12.66
C ASP A 185 1.97 14.24 -13.60
N ILE A 186 1.60 14.35 -14.86
CA ILE A 186 1.92 13.37 -15.91
C ILE A 186 3.43 13.16 -16.11
N ASN A 187 4.24 14.17 -15.77
CA ASN A 187 5.69 14.13 -15.97
C ASN A 187 6.46 13.79 -14.70
N SER A 188 5.79 13.66 -13.57
CA SER A 188 6.48 13.36 -12.32
C SER A 188 6.77 11.88 -12.16
N ARG A 189 7.90 11.60 -11.55
CA ARG A 189 8.25 10.26 -11.10
C ARG A 189 7.35 9.88 -9.92
N PRO A 190 6.82 8.65 -9.86
CA PRO A 190 6.02 8.21 -8.73
C PRO A 190 6.75 8.34 -7.40
N TYR A 191 6.06 8.85 -6.38
CA TYR A 191 6.58 8.98 -5.03
C TYR A 191 6.99 7.62 -4.47
N GLY A 192 8.19 7.52 -3.91
CA GLY A 192 8.77 6.27 -3.40
C GLY A 192 9.43 5.38 -4.46
N SER A 193 9.29 5.66 -5.76
CA SER A 193 9.88 4.82 -6.81
C SER A 193 11.41 4.89 -6.81
N MET A 194 12.05 3.73 -6.97
CA MET A 194 13.52 3.61 -6.98
C MET A 194 14.13 4.20 -8.25
N TYR A 195 15.23 4.91 -8.09
CA TYR A 195 16.11 5.34 -9.19
C TYR A 195 16.97 4.17 -9.65
N GLN A 196 17.12 3.99 -10.97
CA GLN A 196 17.91 2.90 -11.59
C GLN A 196 18.62 3.40 -12.83
N ASN A 197 19.94 3.14 -12.92
CA ASN A 197 20.80 3.52 -14.04
C ASN A 197 20.69 5.00 -14.41
N GLU A 198 20.65 5.87 -13.41
CA GLU A 198 20.44 7.30 -13.59
C GLU A 198 21.08 8.11 -12.45
N THR A 199 21.12 9.42 -12.64
CA THR A 199 21.62 10.36 -11.64
C THR A 199 20.47 10.86 -10.77
N THR A 200 20.65 10.79 -9.46
CA THR A 200 19.71 11.32 -8.46
C THR A 200 19.68 12.84 -8.47
N PRO A 201 18.62 13.51 -7.97
CA PRO A 201 18.53 14.98 -7.94
C PRO A 201 19.65 15.67 -7.17
N ASP A 202 20.29 14.99 -6.22
CA ASP A 202 21.44 15.47 -5.45
C ASP A 202 22.80 15.11 -6.09
N GLY A 203 22.79 14.57 -7.32
CA GLY A 203 23.97 14.44 -8.18
C GLY A 203 24.74 13.12 -8.08
N TYR A 204 24.20 12.11 -7.36
CA TYR A 204 24.81 10.79 -7.28
C TYR A 204 24.30 9.87 -8.37
N HIS A 205 25.16 8.97 -8.84
CA HIS A 205 24.75 7.96 -9.81
C HIS A 205 24.40 6.63 -9.13
N VAL A 206 23.29 6.03 -9.53
CA VAL A 206 22.89 4.68 -9.13
C VAL A 206 22.93 3.75 -10.35
N ASN A 207 23.34 2.51 -10.15
CA ASN A 207 23.49 1.53 -11.22
C ASN A 207 22.15 0.91 -11.66
N GLU A 208 22.17 -0.06 -12.56
CA GLU A 208 21.00 -0.77 -13.07
C GLU A 208 20.19 -1.48 -11.99
N SER A 209 20.83 -1.87 -10.87
CA SER A 209 20.16 -2.45 -9.71
C SER A 209 19.67 -1.38 -8.70
N GLY A 210 19.85 -0.10 -9.00
CA GLY A 210 19.51 1.02 -8.13
C GLY A 210 20.52 1.30 -7.02
N VAL A 211 21.64 0.58 -7.00
CA VAL A 211 22.69 0.73 -5.96
C VAL A 211 23.59 1.92 -6.27
N TRP A 212 23.80 2.78 -5.26
CA TRP A 212 24.81 3.82 -5.33
C TRP A 212 26.22 3.24 -5.26
N ARG A 213 27.12 3.72 -6.14
CA ARG A 213 28.54 3.35 -6.19
C ARG A 213 29.40 4.52 -6.58
#